data_dcd131f6061d0e12f32948b51b9402e3
#
_entry.id   dcd131f6061d0e12f32948b51b9402e3
#
_cell.length_a   1.000
_cell.length_b   1.000
_cell.length_c   1.000
_cell.angle_alpha   90.00
_cell.angle_beta   90.00
_cell.angle_gamma   90.00
#
_symmetry.space_group_name_H-M   'P 1'
#
loop_
_entity.id
_entity.type
_entity.pdbx_description
1 polymer ?
#
loop_
_entity_poly.entity_id
_entity_poly.type
_entity_poly.pdbx_seq_one_letter_code
_entity_poly.pdbx_strand_id
1 'polypeptide(L)'
;MKNYETVIGLEVHVELATKTKIFCACSTAFGGAPNTHTCPVCTGQPGSLPVLNKQVVEYAVAVGLATNCTITQYSKFDRKNYFYPDNPQNYQISQLYLPICRNGSVEIETANGKKNVRIHEIHMEEDAGKLVHDEWEDVSIVDYNRSGVPLIEIVSEPDMRSADEVIAYLETLRQTIQYLGASDCKLNEGSMRADVNISVREVGAKKFGTRTEMKNLNSFKAIAHAIEGERERQIELLEMGRKVVQETRRWDDNKESSHAMRSKEDAQDYRYFPEPDLVPIVVSDEWIAQIKAKQPELRPQKLARYKKEYDIPEYDAKILTESKHMADIFEAATKLCGKPKKVSNWLMVETMRLLKDNDMDADQIKFSPVNLAKLVDLVDAGTINSSVAKEVFEKIFAEDIDPEEYVEENGLKSMNDEGELKATIQAVIDANLQAVEDYHNGKKKAIGALVGQTMKATNGKANPAVVNKLLMELL
;
A
#
# COMPACT_ATOMS: atom_id res chain seq x y z
N MET A 1 -2.81 -9.90 40.00
CA MET A 1 -3.50 -9.74 38.71
C MET A 1 -3.28 -11.02 37.92
N LYS A 2 -4.33 -11.55 37.30
CA LYS A 2 -4.22 -12.67 36.38
C LYS A 2 -3.49 -12.20 35.12
N ASN A 3 -2.74 -13.10 34.51
CA ASN A 3 -2.04 -12.78 33.28
C ASN A 3 -2.89 -13.23 32.08
N TYR A 4 -3.23 -12.31 31.19
CA TYR A 4 -4.12 -12.55 30.07
C TYR A 4 -3.38 -12.49 28.74
N GLU A 5 -3.76 -13.33 27.79
CA GLU A 5 -3.38 -13.23 26.39
C GLU A 5 -4.57 -12.89 25.50
N THR A 6 -4.31 -12.09 24.49
CA THR A 6 -5.29 -11.75 23.45
C THR A 6 -5.25 -12.80 22.35
N VAL A 7 -6.39 -13.14 21.78
CA VAL A 7 -6.53 -14.05 20.65
C VAL A 7 -7.31 -13.33 19.56
N ILE A 8 -6.70 -13.15 18.39
CA ILE A 8 -7.24 -12.33 17.31
C ILE A 8 -7.25 -13.12 16.00
N GLY A 9 -8.38 -13.07 15.32
CA GLY A 9 -8.57 -13.46 13.91
C GLY A 9 -9.17 -12.31 13.12
N LEU A 10 -8.96 -12.31 11.82
CA LEU A 10 -9.43 -11.27 10.90
C LEU A 10 -10.30 -11.85 9.79
N GLU A 11 -11.27 -11.06 9.38
CA GLU A 11 -11.99 -11.18 8.12
C GLU A 11 -11.60 -9.97 7.27
N VAL A 12 -10.89 -10.17 6.16
CA VAL A 12 -10.36 -9.11 5.31
C VAL A 12 -11.06 -9.16 3.96
N HIS A 13 -11.85 -8.13 3.66
CA HIS A 13 -12.53 -7.97 2.38
C HIS A 13 -11.69 -7.11 1.45
N VAL A 14 -11.53 -7.54 0.21
CA VAL A 14 -10.75 -6.84 -0.80
C VAL A 14 -11.52 -6.75 -2.11
N GLU A 15 -11.82 -5.54 -2.57
CA GLU A 15 -12.39 -5.30 -3.90
C GLU A 15 -11.33 -5.60 -4.97
N LEU A 16 -11.70 -6.40 -5.97
CA LEU A 16 -10.79 -6.79 -7.04
C LEU A 16 -10.79 -5.77 -8.18
N ALA A 17 -9.60 -5.46 -8.70
CA ALA A 17 -9.36 -4.48 -9.75
C ALA A 17 -9.77 -4.98 -11.15
N THR A 18 -10.97 -5.51 -11.28
CA THR A 18 -11.55 -5.89 -12.57
C THR A 18 -12.22 -4.68 -13.24
N LYS A 19 -12.31 -4.68 -14.56
CA LYS A 19 -13.00 -3.61 -15.28
C LYS A 19 -14.53 -3.68 -15.18
N THR A 20 -15.04 -4.87 -14.91
CA THR A 20 -16.47 -5.16 -14.80
C THR A 20 -16.79 -5.89 -13.52
N LYS A 21 -18.03 -5.79 -13.09
CA LYS A 21 -18.56 -6.46 -11.90
C LYS A 21 -18.44 -7.98 -11.99
N ILE A 22 -18.66 -8.66 -10.85
CA ILE A 22 -18.47 -10.13 -10.77
C ILE A 22 -19.46 -10.90 -11.65
N PHE A 23 -20.70 -10.44 -11.77
CA PHE A 23 -21.75 -11.19 -12.49
C PHE A 23 -22.41 -10.43 -13.63
N CYS A 24 -21.90 -9.24 -14.00
CA CYS A 24 -22.41 -8.45 -15.14
C CYS A 24 -21.29 -7.57 -15.75
N ALA A 25 -21.65 -6.87 -16.84
CA ALA A 25 -20.70 -6.03 -17.59
C ALA A 25 -20.61 -4.58 -17.10
N CYS A 26 -21.29 -4.20 -16.00
CA CYS A 26 -21.23 -2.85 -15.46
C CYS A 26 -19.83 -2.51 -14.96
N SER A 27 -19.45 -1.23 -15.06
CA SER A 27 -18.17 -0.73 -14.60
C SER A 27 -18.00 -0.87 -13.08
N THR A 28 -16.77 -1.14 -12.65
CA THR A 28 -16.34 -1.12 -11.25
C THR A 28 -15.66 0.19 -10.87
N ALA A 29 -15.58 1.17 -11.79
CA ALA A 29 -14.87 2.42 -11.54
C ALA A 29 -15.46 3.18 -10.33
N PHE A 30 -14.58 3.60 -9.42
CA PHE A 30 -14.93 4.41 -8.26
C PHE A 30 -15.30 5.84 -8.64
N GLY A 31 -16.20 6.49 -7.86
CA GLY A 31 -16.51 7.92 -7.99
C GLY A 31 -17.49 8.28 -9.12
N GLY A 32 -18.16 7.33 -9.75
CA GLY A 32 -19.26 7.60 -10.68
C GLY A 32 -20.48 8.24 -10.00
N ALA A 33 -21.30 8.99 -10.76
CA ALA A 33 -22.54 9.50 -10.24
C ALA A 33 -23.44 8.36 -9.72
N PRO A 34 -24.20 8.54 -8.63
CA PRO A 34 -24.99 7.47 -8.02
C PRO A 34 -25.88 6.73 -9.02
N ASN A 35 -25.91 5.42 -8.94
CA ASN A 35 -26.75 4.53 -9.76
C ASN A 35 -26.52 4.61 -11.28
N THR A 36 -25.32 5.04 -11.73
CA THR A 36 -24.97 5.09 -13.16
C THR A 36 -24.23 3.84 -13.65
N HIS A 37 -23.63 3.06 -12.75
CA HIS A 37 -22.94 1.80 -13.05
C HIS A 37 -23.83 0.61 -12.68
N THR A 38 -25.06 0.57 -13.18
CA THR A 38 -26.07 -0.42 -12.81
C THR A 38 -26.73 -1.05 -14.04
N CYS A 39 -27.22 -2.27 -13.89
CA CYS A 39 -28.03 -2.98 -14.88
C CYS A 39 -29.02 -3.92 -14.17
N PRO A 40 -29.97 -4.56 -14.90
CA PRO A 40 -30.93 -5.47 -14.29
C PRO A 40 -30.30 -6.59 -13.44
N VAL A 41 -29.09 -7.06 -13.76
CA VAL A 41 -28.40 -8.12 -12.98
C VAL A 41 -27.98 -7.60 -11.62
N CYS A 42 -27.14 -6.54 -11.56
CA CYS A 42 -26.61 -6.04 -10.29
C CYS A 42 -27.64 -5.24 -9.45
N THR A 43 -28.82 -4.98 -9.98
CA THR A 43 -29.98 -4.43 -9.24
C THR A 43 -31.03 -5.51 -8.91
N GLY A 44 -30.75 -6.78 -9.17
CA GLY A 44 -31.62 -7.89 -8.78
C GLY A 44 -32.98 -7.92 -9.45
N GLN A 45 -33.09 -7.45 -10.70
CA GLN A 45 -34.38 -7.39 -11.40
C GLN A 45 -34.87 -8.80 -11.77
N PRO A 46 -36.19 -9.07 -11.68
CA PRO A 46 -36.76 -10.38 -12.05
C PRO A 46 -36.37 -10.82 -13.47
N GLY A 47 -35.92 -12.06 -13.62
CA GLY A 47 -35.56 -12.65 -14.90
C GLY A 47 -34.12 -12.37 -15.37
N SER A 48 -33.35 -11.59 -14.63
CA SER A 48 -31.91 -11.44 -14.90
C SER A 48 -31.12 -12.60 -14.32
N LEU A 49 -30.05 -13.00 -15.03
CA LEU A 49 -29.17 -14.09 -14.62
C LEU A 49 -27.71 -13.63 -14.48
N PRO A 50 -26.99 -14.09 -13.45
CA PRO A 50 -25.58 -13.79 -13.26
C PRO A 50 -24.71 -14.52 -14.27
N VAL A 51 -23.59 -13.88 -14.69
CA VAL A 51 -22.55 -14.51 -15.51
C VAL A 51 -21.19 -14.19 -14.88
N LEU A 52 -20.48 -15.24 -14.43
CA LEU A 52 -19.22 -15.10 -13.70
C LEU A 52 -18.12 -14.47 -14.54
N ASN A 53 -17.49 -13.44 -14.02
CA ASN A 53 -16.30 -12.80 -14.58
C ASN A 53 -15.06 -13.69 -14.34
N LYS A 54 -14.46 -14.18 -15.43
CA LYS A 54 -13.27 -15.05 -15.39
C LYS A 54 -12.08 -14.40 -14.65
N GLN A 55 -11.88 -13.08 -14.80
CA GLN A 55 -10.78 -12.36 -14.16
C GLN A 55 -10.87 -12.38 -12.63
N VAL A 56 -12.07 -12.42 -12.08
CA VAL A 56 -12.29 -12.55 -10.62
C VAL A 56 -11.72 -13.87 -10.11
N VAL A 57 -11.97 -14.98 -10.82
CA VAL A 57 -11.42 -16.30 -10.47
C VAL A 57 -9.89 -16.29 -10.59
N GLU A 58 -9.35 -15.70 -11.66
CA GLU A 58 -7.90 -15.60 -11.86
C GLU A 58 -7.22 -14.80 -10.74
N TYR A 59 -7.79 -13.68 -10.31
CA TYR A 59 -7.28 -12.89 -9.18
C TYR A 59 -7.39 -13.64 -7.85
N ALA A 60 -8.53 -14.27 -7.57
CA ALA A 60 -8.72 -15.04 -6.34
C ALA A 60 -7.71 -16.19 -6.23
N VAL A 61 -7.51 -16.92 -7.31
CA VAL A 61 -6.50 -18.00 -7.39
C VAL A 61 -5.09 -17.44 -7.26
N ALA A 62 -4.78 -16.30 -7.90
CA ALA A 62 -3.47 -15.67 -7.78
C ALA A 62 -3.15 -15.25 -6.34
N VAL A 63 -4.12 -14.64 -5.63
CA VAL A 63 -3.99 -14.31 -4.21
C VAL A 63 -3.80 -15.58 -3.38
N GLY A 64 -4.59 -16.62 -3.63
CA GLY A 64 -4.47 -17.92 -2.96
C GLY A 64 -3.08 -18.54 -3.12
N LEU A 65 -2.52 -18.55 -4.33
CA LEU A 65 -1.18 -19.05 -4.60
C LEU A 65 -0.09 -18.23 -3.89
N ALA A 66 -0.24 -16.90 -3.87
CA ALA A 66 0.71 -16.00 -3.22
C ALA A 66 0.67 -16.10 -1.69
N THR A 67 -0.44 -16.55 -1.13
CA THR A 67 -0.64 -16.77 0.31
C THR A 67 -0.58 -18.25 0.70
N ASN A 68 0.05 -19.08 -0.13
CA ASN A 68 0.29 -20.51 0.12
C ASN A 68 -0.98 -21.34 0.36
N CYS A 69 -2.12 -20.93 -0.19
CA CYS A 69 -3.36 -21.68 -0.09
C CYS A 69 -3.40 -22.88 -1.01
N THR A 70 -4.18 -23.88 -0.62
CA THR A 70 -4.64 -24.94 -1.51
C THR A 70 -5.80 -24.41 -2.34
N ILE A 71 -5.72 -24.55 -3.67
CA ILE A 71 -6.80 -24.13 -4.58
C ILE A 71 -7.84 -25.21 -4.66
N THR A 72 -9.12 -24.84 -4.46
CA THR A 72 -10.27 -25.74 -4.62
C THR A 72 -10.57 -25.91 -6.10
N GLN A 73 -10.24 -27.06 -6.68
CA GLN A 73 -10.40 -27.31 -8.12
C GLN A 73 -11.86 -27.41 -8.56
N TYR A 74 -12.75 -27.81 -7.66
CA TYR A 74 -14.20 -27.80 -7.88
C TYR A 74 -14.86 -26.91 -6.83
N SER A 75 -15.24 -25.72 -7.22
CA SER A 75 -15.78 -24.68 -6.36
C SER A 75 -17.19 -24.28 -6.79
N LYS A 76 -18.00 -23.80 -5.88
CA LYS A 76 -19.38 -23.36 -6.14
C LYS A 76 -19.69 -22.08 -5.39
N PHE A 77 -20.63 -21.32 -5.94
CA PHE A 77 -21.27 -20.24 -5.19
C PHE A 77 -22.49 -20.74 -4.41
N ASP A 78 -22.78 -20.02 -3.33
CA ASP A 78 -23.91 -20.21 -2.44
C ASP A 78 -24.65 -18.88 -2.29
N ARG A 79 -25.95 -18.94 -1.97
CA ARG A 79 -26.75 -17.76 -1.58
C ARG A 79 -26.71 -17.59 -0.09
N LYS A 80 -26.24 -16.42 0.37
CA LYS A 80 -26.33 -15.93 1.74
C LYS A 80 -27.56 -15.05 1.85
N ASN A 81 -28.65 -15.56 2.42
CA ASN A 81 -29.92 -14.87 2.41
C ASN A 81 -30.07 -13.91 3.57
N TYR A 82 -30.21 -12.64 3.28
CA TYR A 82 -30.56 -11.59 4.25
C TYR A 82 -31.24 -10.42 3.56
N PHE A 83 -32.12 -9.76 4.28
CA PHE A 83 -32.86 -8.61 3.78
C PHE A 83 -32.23 -7.33 4.29
N TYR A 84 -31.73 -6.51 3.36
CA TYR A 84 -31.20 -5.16 3.65
C TYR A 84 -31.33 -4.26 2.41
N PRO A 85 -31.54 -2.93 2.55
CA PRO A 85 -31.79 -2.05 1.40
C PRO A 85 -30.67 -2.01 0.36
N ASP A 86 -29.42 -2.19 0.75
CA ASP A 86 -28.26 -2.24 -0.15
C ASP A 86 -28.02 -3.59 -0.81
N ASN A 87 -28.81 -4.59 -0.45
CA ASN A 87 -28.79 -5.94 -1.01
C ASN A 87 -30.03 -6.17 -1.89
N PRO A 88 -30.02 -5.74 -3.19
CA PRO A 88 -31.22 -5.59 -3.99
C PRO A 88 -31.97 -6.87 -4.29
N GLN A 89 -31.29 -8.00 -4.29
CA GLN A 89 -31.89 -9.34 -4.54
C GLN A 89 -32.26 -10.09 -3.25
N ASN A 90 -32.05 -9.46 -2.07
CA ASN A 90 -32.30 -10.06 -0.76
C ASN A 90 -31.43 -11.30 -0.44
N TYR A 91 -30.38 -11.52 -1.20
CA TYR A 91 -29.32 -12.47 -0.93
C TYR A 91 -28.02 -11.94 -1.54
N GLN A 92 -26.90 -12.36 -0.98
CA GLN A 92 -25.57 -12.11 -1.51
C GLN A 92 -25.05 -13.43 -2.11
N ILE A 93 -24.53 -13.39 -3.32
CA ILE A 93 -23.81 -14.54 -3.89
C ILE A 93 -22.42 -14.56 -3.30
N SER A 94 -22.09 -15.64 -2.59
CA SER A 94 -20.85 -15.86 -1.85
C SER A 94 -20.43 -17.32 -1.93
N GLN A 95 -19.51 -17.80 -1.11
CA GLN A 95 -19.07 -19.20 -1.06
C GLN A 95 -18.94 -19.64 0.41
N LEU A 96 -19.76 -20.58 0.85
CA LEU A 96 -19.65 -21.17 2.19
C LEU A 96 -19.04 -22.57 2.16
N TYR A 97 -19.60 -23.45 1.31
CA TYR A 97 -19.25 -24.87 1.37
C TYR A 97 -17.99 -25.23 0.59
N LEU A 98 -17.73 -24.56 -0.52
CA LEU A 98 -16.60 -24.82 -1.40
C LEU A 98 -15.90 -23.52 -1.81
N PRO A 99 -15.26 -22.80 -0.86
CA PRO A 99 -14.51 -21.59 -1.15
C PRO A 99 -13.35 -21.87 -2.11
N ILE A 100 -12.97 -20.88 -2.88
CA ILE A 100 -11.97 -21.02 -3.94
C ILE A 100 -10.57 -21.42 -3.41
N CYS A 101 -10.21 -20.99 -2.18
CA CYS A 101 -8.93 -21.32 -1.57
C CYS A 101 -9.09 -21.69 -0.10
N ARG A 102 -8.19 -22.57 0.39
CA ARG A 102 -8.17 -23.02 1.79
C ARG A 102 -6.75 -23.22 2.31
N ASN A 103 -6.61 -23.19 3.65
CA ASN A 103 -5.41 -23.62 4.36
C ASN A 103 -4.13 -22.89 3.91
N GLY A 104 -4.19 -21.58 3.82
CA GLY A 104 -3.04 -20.75 3.47
C GLY A 104 -2.23 -20.29 4.68
N SER A 105 -1.22 -19.46 4.41
CA SER A 105 -0.45 -18.79 5.44
C SER A 105 0.28 -17.54 4.91
N VAL A 106 0.49 -16.58 5.80
CA VAL A 106 1.27 -15.36 5.56
C VAL A 106 2.34 -15.27 6.64
N GLU A 107 3.61 -15.18 6.25
CA GLU A 107 4.70 -14.88 7.18
C GLU A 107 4.70 -13.38 7.46
N ILE A 108 4.63 -13.01 8.74
CA ILE A 108 4.74 -11.64 9.22
C ILE A 108 6.04 -11.46 10.00
N GLU A 109 6.56 -10.23 10.02
CA GLU A 109 7.73 -9.85 10.81
C GLU A 109 7.38 -8.67 11.72
N THR A 110 7.64 -8.84 13.02
CA THR A 110 7.44 -7.81 14.04
C THR A 110 8.73 -7.64 14.84
N ALA A 111 8.75 -6.70 15.79
CA ALA A 111 9.88 -6.55 16.72
C ALA A 111 10.16 -7.84 17.53
N ASN A 112 9.14 -8.71 17.68
CA ASN A 112 9.26 -10.00 18.39
C ASN A 112 9.73 -11.16 17.48
N GLY A 113 10.04 -10.89 16.21
CA GLY A 113 10.52 -11.86 15.24
C GLY A 113 9.46 -12.23 14.19
N LYS A 114 9.75 -13.32 13.48
CA LYS A 114 8.89 -13.83 12.41
C LYS A 114 7.84 -14.81 12.93
N LYS A 115 6.66 -14.76 12.33
CA LYS A 115 5.54 -15.63 12.66
C LYS A 115 4.71 -15.94 11.42
N ASN A 116 4.25 -17.18 11.28
CA ASN A 116 3.27 -17.55 10.28
C ASN A 116 1.86 -17.38 10.86
N VAL A 117 1.02 -16.59 10.18
CA VAL A 117 -0.41 -16.49 10.43
C VAL A 117 -1.13 -17.31 9.39
N ARG A 118 -1.92 -18.29 9.83
CA ARG A 118 -2.65 -19.18 8.93
C ARG A 118 -3.88 -18.49 8.37
N ILE A 119 -4.19 -18.81 7.12
CA ILE A 119 -5.46 -18.45 6.47
C ILE A 119 -6.35 -19.69 6.50
N HIS A 120 -7.56 -19.53 7.03
CA HIS A 120 -8.58 -20.58 7.02
C HIS A 120 -9.09 -20.81 5.60
N GLU A 121 -9.55 -19.73 4.96
CA GLU A 121 -10.07 -19.76 3.60
C GLU A 121 -10.02 -18.39 2.92
N ILE A 122 -10.14 -18.41 1.59
CA ILE A 122 -10.45 -17.25 0.76
C ILE A 122 -11.66 -17.63 -0.08
N HIS A 123 -12.71 -16.82 -0.05
CA HIS A 123 -13.87 -17.00 -0.89
C HIS A 123 -14.20 -15.76 -1.71
N MET A 124 -14.86 -15.98 -2.85
CA MET A 124 -15.32 -14.94 -3.73
C MET A 124 -16.76 -14.56 -3.38
N GLU A 125 -17.06 -13.28 -3.46
CA GLU A 125 -18.42 -12.77 -3.25
C GLU A 125 -18.65 -11.46 -3.99
N GLU A 126 -19.90 -11.00 -4.04
CA GLU A 126 -20.27 -9.70 -4.54
C GLU A 126 -20.38 -8.68 -3.40
N ASP A 127 -19.97 -7.42 -3.64
CA ASP A 127 -20.20 -6.36 -2.67
C ASP A 127 -21.67 -5.89 -2.71
N ALA A 128 -22.15 -5.36 -1.59
CA ALA A 128 -23.45 -4.72 -1.48
C ALA A 128 -23.41 -3.28 -2.00
N GLY A 129 -24.57 -2.66 -2.21
CA GLY A 129 -24.71 -1.25 -2.49
C GLY A 129 -24.20 -0.38 -1.33
N LYS A 130 -24.31 0.94 -1.49
CA LYS A 130 -23.96 1.92 -0.46
C LYS A 130 -25.21 2.58 0.06
N LEU A 131 -25.37 2.63 1.38
CA LEU A 131 -26.39 3.42 2.05
C LEU A 131 -25.81 4.77 2.48
N VAL A 132 -26.52 5.83 2.14
CA VAL A 132 -26.23 7.19 2.61
C VAL A 132 -27.44 7.64 3.44
N HIS A 133 -27.21 7.79 4.73
CA HIS A 133 -28.23 8.30 5.66
C HIS A 133 -28.23 9.82 5.58
N ASP A 134 -29.40 10.41 5.34
CA ASP A 134 -29.54 11.86 5.40
C ASP A 134 -29.58 12.31 6.88
N GLU A 135 -28.85 13.38 7.21
CA GLU A 135 -28.81 13.91 8.58
C GLU A 135 -30.02 14.77 8.92
N TRP A 136 -30.77 15.25 7.91
CA TRP A 136 -31.87 16.21 8.04
C TRP A 136 -33.25 15.57 7.83
N GLU A 137 -33.31 14.53 7.01
CA GLU A 137 -34.53 13.79 6.71
C GLU A 137 -34.39 12.34 7.17
N ASP A 138 -35.44 11.75 7.71
CA ASP A 138 -35.47 10.33 8.12
C ASP A 138 -35.59 9.42 6.89
N VAL A 139 -34.59 9.53 6.01
CA VAL A 139 -34.48 8.75 4.78
C VAL A 139 -33.07 8.18 4.61
N SER A 140 -32.99 7.05 3.90
CA SER A 140 -31.74 6.46 3.44
C SER A 140 -31.73 6.40 1.93
N ILE A 141 -30.70 6.98 1.31
CA ILE A 141 -30.48 6.94 -0.14
C ILE A 141 -29.61 5.72 -0.45
N VAL A 142 -29.99 4.97 -1.48
CA VAL A 142 -29.28 3.76 -1.91
C VAL A 142 -28.55 4.02 -3.22
N ASP A 143 -27.23 3.78 -3.21
CA ASP A 143 -26.41 3.80 -4.42
C ASP A 143 -25.93 2.37 -4.74
N TYR A 144 -26.40 1.81 -5.86
CA TYR A 144 -26.05 0.48 -6.34
C TYR A 144 -24.83 0.44 -7.25
N ASN A 145 -24.06 1.52 -7.39
CA ASN A 145 -22.81 1.49 -8.18
C ASN A 145 -21.85 0.43 -7.66
N ARG A 146 -21.77 0.24 -6.33
CA ARG A 146 -20.92 -0.77 -5.71
C ARG A 146 -21.54 -2.18 -5.73
N SER A 147 -22.87 -2.30 -5.79
CA SER A 147 -23.55 -3.61 -5.80
C SER A 147 -23.01 -4.50 -6.94
N GLY A 148 -22.51 -5.66 -6.60
CA GLY A 148 -21.90 -6.60 -7.54
C GLY A 148 -20.44 -6.31 -7.90
N VAL A 149 -19.78 -5.36 -7.23
CA VAL A 149 -18.31 -5.20 -7.33
C VAL A 149 -17.67 -6.47 -6.78
N PRO A 150 -16.66 -7.06 -7.48
CA PRO A 150 -16.08 -8.31 -7.04
C PRO A 150 -15.29 -8.15 -5.74
N LEU A 151 -15.56 -9.00 -4.78
CA LEU A 151 -14.83 -9.12 -3.53
C LEU A 151 -14.19 -10.49 -3.40
N ILE A 152 -13.06 -10.53 -2.70
CA ILE A 152 -12.60 -11.70 -1.98
C ILE A 152 -12.62 -11.41 -0.48
N GLU A 153 -13.09 -12.37 0.29
CA GLU A 153 -12.95 -12.35 1.74
C GLU A 153 -11.87 -13.34 2.16
N ILE A 154 -10.89 -12.87 2.92
CA ILE A 154 -9.75 -13.64 3.42
C ILE A 154 -9.95 -13.80 4.92
N VAL A 155 -10.22 -15.03 5.35
CA VAL A 155 -10.47 -15.37 6.75
C VAL A 155 -9.20 -15.95 7.36
N SER A 156 -8.63 -15.30 8.37
CA SER A 156 -7.49 -15.84 9.09
C SER A 156 -7.89 -16.81 10.19
N GLU A 157 -6.98 -17.71 10.56
CA GLU A 157 -7.07 -18.42 11.84
C GLU A 157 -6.77 -17.43 13.00
N PRO A 158 -7.23 -17.72 14.24
CA PRO A 158 -7.04 -16.84 15.39
C PRO A 158 -5.62 -16.97 15.98
N ASP A 159 -4.63 -16.77 15.14
CA ASP A 159 -3.22 -16.95 15.47
C ASP A 159 -2.55 -15.70 16.04
N MET A 160 -3.11 -14.50 15.78
CA MET A 160 -2.52 -13.24 16.21
C MET A 160 -2.77 -12.95 17.69
N ARG A 161 -1.83 -12.25 18.33
CA ARG A 161 -1.80 -12.00 19.79
C ARG A 161 -1.66 -10.52 20.17
N SER A 162 -1.38 -9.65 19.22
CA SER A 162 -1.20 -8.21 19.45
C SER A 162 -1.66 -7.38 18.28
N ALA A 163 -1.85 -6.08 18.49
CA ALA A 163 -2.13 -5.12 17.44
C ALA A 163 -0.99 -5.06 16.41
N ASP A 164 0.28 -5.13 16.86
CA ASP A 164 1.44 -5.12 15.96
C ASP A 164 1.43 -6.32 14.98
N GLU A 165 1.05 -7.51 15.46
CA GLU A 165 0.92 -8.69 14.60
C GLU A 165 -0.21 -8.52 13.58
N VAL A 166 -1.33 -7.89 13.97
CA VAL A 166 -2.45 -7.59 13.08
C VAL A 166 -2.05 -6.60 12.00
N ILE A 167 -1.38 -5.51 12.38
CA ILE A 167 -0.90 -4.52 11.41
C ILE A 167 0.11 -5.14 10.44
N ALA A 168 1.10 -5.90 10.95
CA ALA A 168 2.07 -6.58 10.10
C ALA A 168 1.41 -7.57 9.13
N TYR A 169 0.35 -8.27 9.56
CA TYR A 169 -0.43 -9.17 8.69
C TYR A 169 -1.16 -8.39 7.59
N LEU A 170 -1.87 -7.34 7.95
CA LEU A 170 -2.63 -6.53 6.99
C LEU A 170 -1.71 -5.81 5.99
N GLU A 171 -0.57 -5.28 6.42
CA GLU A 171 0.42 -4.66 5.54
C GLU A 171 1.02 -5.67 4.57
N THR A 172 1.40 -6.85 5.06
CA THR A 172 1.96 -7.92 4.21
C THR A 172 0.94 -8.41 3.18
N LEU A 173 -0.32 -8.58 3.61
CA LEU A 173 -1.41 -8.98 2.73
C LEU A 173 -1.71 -7.90 1.67
N ARG A 174 -1.83 -6.64 2.09
CA ARG A 174 -2.02 -5.48 1.21
C ARG A 174 -0.94 -5.43 0.13
N GLN A 175 0.32 -5.45 0.53
CA GLN A 175 1.45 -5.43 -0.40
C GLN A 175 1.43 -6.61 -1.37
N THR A 176 1.16 -7.81 -0.89
CA THR A 176 1.06 -9.00 -1.74
C THR A 176 -0.01 -8.83 -2.82
N ILE A 177 -1.21 -8.36 -2.44
CA ILE A 177 -2.33 -8.15 -3.37
C ILE A 177 -2.05 -7.01 -4.36
N GLN A 178 -1.43 -5.92 -3.91
CA GLN A 178 -1.01 -4.81 -4.77
C GLN A 178 0.06 -5.26 -5.78
N TYR A 179 1.05 -6.04 -5.35
CA TYR A 179 2.06 -6.58 -6.25
C TYR A 179 1.48 -7.49 -7.33
N LEU A 180 0.45 -8.27 -7.00
CA LEU A 180 -0.30 -9.07 -7.97
C LEU A 180 -1.13 -8.22 -8.94
N GLY A 181 -1.35 -6.93 -8.64
CA GLY A 181 -2.26 -6.09 -9.40
C GLY A 181 -3.73 -6.49 -9.26
N ALA A 182 -4.06 -7.24 -8.20
CA ALA A 182 -5.41 -7.74 -7.97
C ALA A 182 -6.33 -6.72 -7.29
N SER A 183 -5.77 -5.73 -6.57
CA SER A 183 -6.48 -4.62 -5.94
C SER A 183 -5.52 -3.46 -5.63
N ASP A 184 -6.04 -2.26 -5.48
CA ASP A 184 -5.31 -1.11 -4.94
C ASP A 184 -5.27 -1.09 -3.40
N CYS A 185 -6.15 -1.87 -2.75
CA CYS A 185 -6.19 -2.07 -1.30
C CYS A 185 -6.21 -0.76 -0.48
N LYS A 186 -7.02 0.21 -0.88
CA LYS A 186 -7.18 1.48 -0.19
C LYS A 186 -8.24 1.39 0.91
N LEU A 187 -7.84 1.54 2.17
CA LEU A 187 -8.77 1.51 3.29
C LEU A 187 -9.72 2.72 3.30
N ASN A 188 -9.23 3.90 2.94
CA ASN A 188 -10.00 5.14 2.91
C ASN A 188 -11.08 5.16 1.81
N GLU A 189 -10.88 4.46 0.70
CA GLU A 189 -11.86 4.28 -0.37
C GLU A 189 -12.74 3.04 -0.17
N GLY A 190 -12.39 2.17 0.79
CA GLY A 190 -13.12 0.96 1.13
C GLY A 190 -12.81 -0.25 0.25
N SER A 191 -11.80 -0.15 -0.64
CA SER A 191 -11.37 -1.30 -1.45
C SER A 191 -10.60 -2.37 -0.65
N MET A 192 -10.21 -2.05 0.58
CA MET A 192 -9.79 -3.01 1.60
C MET A 192 -10.48 -2.68 2.91
N ARG A 193 -11.07 -3.68 3.57
CA ARG A 193 -11.75 -3.56 4.85
C ARG A 193 -11.33 -4.72 5.74
N ALA A 194 -11.26 -4.50 7.04
CA ALA A 194 -10.93 -5.56 7.98
C ALA A 194 -11.88 -5.53 9.19
N ASP A 195 -12.48 -6.67 9.47
CA ASP A 195 -13.24 -6.92 10.70
C ASP A 195 -12.34 -7.70 11.66
N VAL A 196 -12.27 -7.25 12.91
CA VAL A 196 -11.40 -7.85 13.91
C VAL A 196 -12.21 -8.70 14.87
N ASN A 197 -11.94 -9.99 14.90
CA ASN A 197 -12.47 -10.93 15.87
C ASN A 197 -11.49 -11.07 17.03
N ILE A 198 -11.86 -10.60 18.24
CA ILE A 198 -10.98 -10.54 19.40
C ILE A 198 -11.60 -11.24 20.61
N SER A 199 -10.79 -12.00 21.34
CA SER A 199 -11.11 -12.54 22.66
C SER A 199 -9.90 -12.50 23.57
N VAL A 200 -10.16 -12.56 24.87
CA VAL A 200 -9.12 -12.58 25.91
C VAL A 200 -9.28 -13.85 26.75
N ARG A 201 -8.17 -14.53 27.05
CA ARG A 201 -8.12 -15.69 27.95
C ARG A 201 -6.96 -15.61 28.92
N GLU A 202 -7.01 -16.33 30.01
CA GLU A 202 -5.85 -16.49 30.90
C GLU A 202 -4.71 -17.21 30.16
N VAL A 203 -3.48 -16.78 30.38
CA VAL A 203 -2.30 -17.39 29.76
C VAL A 203 -2.25 -18.88 30.11
N GLY A 204 -2.09 -19.73 29.10
CA GLY A 204 -2.08 -21.19 29.25
C GLY A 204 -3.46 -21.85 29.22
N ALA A 205 -4.56 -21.09 29.19
CA ALA A 205 -5.89 -21.66 29.04
C ALA A 205 -6.06 -22.36 27.67
N LYS A 206 -6.62 -23.58 27.66
CA LYS A 206 -6.83 -24.36 26.43
C LYS A 206 -8.02 -23.86 25.58
N LYS A 207 -9.02 -23.26 26.23
CA LYS A 207 -10.22 -22.73 25.56
C LYS A 207 -10.05 -21.26 25.26
N PHE A 208 -10.55 -20.85 24.11
CA PHE A 208 -10.66 -19.41 23.78
C PHE A 208 -11.66 -18.71 24.70
N GLY A 209 -11.47 -17.41 24.88
CA GLY A 209 -12.45 -16.55 25.52
C GLY A 209 -13.67 -16.30 24.62
N THR A 210 -14.63 -15.54 25.12
CA THR A 210 -15.79 -15.12 24.35
C THR A 210 -15.36 -14.08 23.32
N ARG A 211 -15.66 -14.34 22.04
CA ARG A 211 -15.30 -13.47 20.92
C ARG A 211 -16.23 -12.27 20.81
N THR A 212 -15.66 -11.10 20.54
CA THR A 212 -16.36 -9.93 20.02
C THR A 212 -15.83 -9.60 18.63
N GLU A 213 -16.69 -9.06 17.78
CA GLU A 213 -16.36 -8.62 16.42
C GLU A 213 -16.30 -7.09 16.41
N MET A 214 -15.18 -6.51 15.99
CA MET A 214 -14.98 -5.07 15.89
C MET A 214 -15.14 -4.63 14.45
N LYS A 215 -16.02 -3.66 14.19
CA LYS A 215 -16.33 -3.09 12.87
C LYS A 215 -16.06 -1.59 12.81
N ASN A 216 -16.13 -1.02 11.60
CA ASN A 216 -15.91 0.40 11.31
C ASN A 216 -14.45 0.85 11.55
N LEU A 217 -13.52 0.06 11.06
CA LEU A 217 -12.08 0.25 11.22
C LEU A 217 -11.48 0.77 9.90
N ASN A 218 -11.35 2.10 9.77
CA ASN A 218 -11.04 2.75 8.50
C ASN A 218 -9.55 3.09 8.33
N SER A 219 -8.70 2.73 9.28
CA SER A 219 -7.25 2.92 9.21
C SER A 219 -6.52 1.90 10.08
N PHE A 220 -5.26 1.64 9.78
CA PHE A 220 -4.43 0.77 10.62
C PHE A 220 -4.31 1.29 12.05
N LYS A 221 -4.27 2.61 12.23
CA LYS A 221 -4.28 3.24 13.54
C LYS A 221 -5.58 2.95 14.30
N ALA A 222 -6.73 3.10 13.65
CA ALA A 222 -8.03 2.77 14.25
C ALA A 222 -8.14 1.29 14.61
N ILE A 223 -7.60 0.38 13.78
CA ILE A 223 -7.53 -1.05 14.07
C ILE A 223 -6.70 -1.32 15.34
N ALA A 224 -5.51 -0.71 15.45
CA ALA A 224 -4.66 -0.88 16.62
C ALA A 224 -5.34 -0.37 17.91
N HIS A 225 -5.93 0.83 17.88
CA HIS A 225 -6.65 1.40 19.02
C HIS A 225 -7.87 0.55 19.41
N ALA A 226 -8.62 0.05 18.43
CA ALA A 226 -9.78 -0.80 18.71
C ALA A 226 -9.39 -2.12 19.36
N ILE A 227 -8.28 -2.72 18.95
CA ILE A 227 -7.77 -3.96 19.57
C ILE A 227 -7.37 -3.72 21.01
N GLU A 228 -6.60 -2.66 21.29
CA GLU A 228 -6.17 -2.37 22.66
C GLU A 228 -7.36 -1.98 23.56
N GLY A 229 -8.25 -1.11 23.09
CA GLY A 229 -9.43 -0.71 23.84
C GLY A 229 -10.38 -1.87 24.14
N GLU A 230 -10.61 -2.76 23.17
CA GLU A 230 -11.47 -3.94 23.39
C GLU A 230 -10.79 -4.98 24.30
N ARG A 231 -9.47 -5.15 24.17
CA ARG A 231 -8.68 -5.99 25.08
C ARG A 231 -8.81 -5.53 26.53
N GLU A 232 -8.61 -4.24 26.78
CA GLU A 232 -8.74 -3.64 28.10
C GLU A 232 -10.15 -3.83 28.66
N ARG A 233 -11.17 -3.54 27.88
CA ARG A 233 -12.58 -3.72 28.28
C ARG A 233 -12.89 -5.17 28.67
N GLN A 234 -12.42 -6.15 27.89
CA GLN A 234 -12.65 -7.57 28.20
C GLN A 234 -11.92 -8.00 29.48
N ILE A 235 -10.67 -7.55 29.67
CA ILE A 235 -9.90 -7.84 30.90
C ILE A 235 -10.62 -7.24 32.13
N GLU A 236 -11.05 -5.99 32.05
CA GLU A 236 -11.77 -5.32 33.13
C GLU A 236 -13.05 -6.10 33.53
N LEU A 237 -13.85 -6.52 32.56
CA LEU A 237 -15.03 -7.34 32.81
C LEU A 237 -14.69 -8.65 33.52
N LEU A 238 -13.63 -9.35 33.06
CA LEU A 238 -13.20 -10.62 33.67
C LEU A 238 -12.65 -10.44 35.09
N GLU A 239 -11.88 -9.37 35.35
CA GLU A 239 -11.37 -9.03 36.67
C GLU A 239 -12.51 -8.67 37.65
N MET A 240 -13.60 -8.05 37.15
CA MET A 240 -14.82 -7.79 37.92
C MET A 240 -15.68 -9.05 38.11
N GLY A 241 -15.29 -10.23 37.64
CA GLY A 241 -16.06 -11.45 37.69
C GLY A 241 -17.28 -11.46 36.77
N ARG A 242 -17.35 -10.53 35.81
CA ARG A 242 -18.40 -10.47 34.78
C ARG A 242 -18.04 -11.32 33.56
N LYS A 243 -19.03 -11.65 32.76
CA LYS A 243 -18.84 -12.39 31.50
C LYS A 243 -18.75 -11.41 30.33
N VAL A 244 -17.86 -11.69 29.39
CA VAL A 244 -17.88 -11.05 28.07
C VAL A 244 -19.08 -11.62 27.28
N VAL A 245 -19.85 -10.76 26.62
CA VAL A 245 -20.95 -11.15 25.75
C VAL A 245 -20.45 -11.25 24.33
N GLN A 246 -20.87 -12.27 23.58
CA GLN A 246 -20.57 -12.39 22.15
C GLN A 246 -21.45 -11.41 21.38
N GLU A 247 -20.85 -10.38 20.82
CA GLU A 247 -21.54 -9.29 20.15
C GLU A 247 -20.67 -8.67 19.04
N THR A 248 -21.30 -7.99 18.09
CA THR A 248 -20.64 -7.09 17.14
C THR A 248 -20.63 -5.69 17.75
N ARG A 249 -19.46 -5.04 17.71
CA ARG A 249 -19.23 -3.70 18.25
C ARG A 249 -18.70 -2.78 17.16
N ARG A 250 -19.17 -1.52 17.18
CA ARG A 250 -18.67 -0.46 16.32
C ARG A 250 -17.63 0.37 17.07
N TRP A 251 -16.46 0.56 16.49
CA TRP A 251 -15.44 1.46 17.00
C TRP A 251 -15.74 2.92 16.65
N ASP A 252 -15.55 3.82 17.60
CA ASP A 252 -15.60 5.28 17.42
C ASP A 252 -14.21 5.83 17.74
N ASP A 253 -13.45 6.18 16.69
CA ASP A 253 -12.06 6.61 16.81
C ASP A 253 -11.93 7.98 17.51
N ASN A 254 -12.96 8.85 17.42
CA ASN A 254 -12.97 10.15 18.09
C ASN A 254 -13.18 10.02 19.60
N LYS A 255 -13.92 9.01 20.03
CA LYS A 255 -14.22 8.75 21.46
C LYS A 255 -13.31 7.69 22.06
N GLU A 256 -12.46 7.07 21.24
CA GLU A 256 -11.61 5.93 21.63
C GLU A 256 -12.41 4.85 22.39
N SER A 257 -13.61 4.55 21.93
CA SER A 257 -14.53 3.62 22.59
C SER A 257 -15.36 2.83 21.59
N SER A 258 -15.88 1.70 22.02
CA SER A 258 -16.75 0.85 21.20
C SER A 258 -18.16 0.79 21.77
N HIS A 259 -19.15 0.65 20.87
CA HIS A 259 -20.56 0.48 21.23
C HIS A 259 -21.09 -0.82 20.65
N ALA A 260 -21.89 -1.55 21.43
CA ALA A 260 -22.58 -2.75 20.93
C ALA A 260 -23.56 -2.37 19.82
N MET A 261 -23.53 -3.09 18.71
CA MET A 261 -24.47 -2.94 17.60
C MET A 261 -25.59 -3.98 17.69
N ARG A 262 -25.23 -5.26 17.82
CA ARG A 262 -26.16 -6.38 17.93
C ARG A 262 -25.54 -7.49 18.78
N SER A 263 -26.35 -8.25 19.46
CA SER A 263 -25.95 -9.44 20.21
C SER A 263 -26.09 -10.70 19.37
N LYS A 264 -25.57 -11.83 19.88
CA LYS A 264 -25.74 -13.16 19.26
C LYS A 264 -27.20 -13.62 19.20
N GLU A 265 -28.06 -13.13 20.10
CA GLU A 265 -29.50 -13.43 20.10
C GLU A 265 -30.20 -12.88 18.86
N ASP A 266 -29.63 -11.84 18.25
CA ASP A 266 -30.08 -11.23 16.98
C ASP A 266 -29.40 -11.85 15.75
N ALA A 267 -28.57 -12.89 15.92
CA ALA A 267 -27.85 -13.52 14.80
C ALA A 267 -28.85 -14.16 13.82
N GLN A 268 -28.87 -13.64 12.60
CA GLN A 268 -29.72 -14.18 11.55
C GLN A 268 -29.16 -15.51 11.06
N ASP A 269 -30.04 -16.51 10.90
CA ASP A 269 -29.74 -17.69 10.12
C ASP A 269 -29.80 -17.31 8.64
N TYR A 270 -28.65 -17.27 7.98
CA TYR A 270 -28.55 -16.90 6.56
C TYR A 270 -29.12 -17.97 5.61
N ARG A 271 -29.51 -19.13 6.08
CA ARG A 271 -30.15 -20.20 5.30
C ARG A 271 -29.44 -20.44 3.97
N TYR A 272 -28.12 -20.67 4.03
CA TYR A 272 -27.30 -20.91 2.85
C TYR A 272 -27.80 -22.10 2.03
N PHE A 273 -27.80 -21.92 0.71
CA PHE A 273 -27.97 -23.02 -0.25
C PHE A 273 -27.20 -22.71 -1.53
N PRO A 274 -26.84 -23.73 -2.34
CA PRO A 274 -26.09 -23.51 -3.58
C PRO A 274 -26.81 -22.55 -4.52
N GLU A 275 -26.04 -21.62 -5.15
CA GLU A 275 -26.56 -20.70 -6.15
C GLU A 275 -26.97 -21.47 -7.42
N PRO A 276 -28.27 -21.55 -7.77
CA PRO A 276 -28.73 -22.40 -8.86
C PRO A 276 -28.44 -21.82 -10.26
N ASP A 277 -28.24 -20.50 -10.36
CA ASP A 277 -28.06 -19.81 -11.64
C ASP A 277 -26.59 -19.74 -12.09
N LEU A 278 -25.66 -20.23 -11.27
CA LEU A 278 -24.24 -20.33 -11.59
C LEU A 278 -23.78 -21.79 -11.63
N VAL A 279 -23.12 -22.15 -12.72
CA VAL A 279 -22.47 -23.47 -12.84
C VAL A 279 -21.27 -23.58 -11.90
N PRO A 280 -20.89 -24.79 -11.46
CA PRO A 280 -19.66 -24.97 -10.71
C PRO A 280 -18.42 -24.47 -11.46
N ILE A 281 -17.46 -23.94 -10.71
CA ILE A 281 -16.17 -23.48 -11.22
C ILE A 281 -15.21 -24.66 -11.18
N VAL A 282 -14.65 -25.02 -12.33
CA VAL A 282 -13.61 -26.05 -12.43
C VAL A 282 -12.28 -25.35 -12.74
N VAL A 283 -11.37 -25.36 -11.75
CA VAL A 283 -10.02 -24.79 -11.89
C VAL A 283 -9.04 -25.93 -12.12
N SER A 284 -8.67 -26.16 -13.39
CA SER A 284 -7.74 -27.24 -13.75
C SER A 284 -6.30 -26.94 -13.32
N ASP A 285 -5.46 -27.97 -13.23
CA ASP A 285 -4.04 -27.83 -12.94
C ASP A 285 -3.34 -26.96 -13.99
N GLU A 286 -3.75 -27.07 -15.27
CA GLU A 286 -3.21 -26.25 -16.36
C GLU A 286 -3.55 -24.78 -16.17
N TRP A 287 -4.78 -24.46 -15.75
CA TRP A 287 -5.18 -23.08 -15.48
C TRP A 287 -4.46 -22.51 -14.27
N ILE A 288 -4.31 -23.29 -13.19
CA ILE A 288 -3.50 -22.92 -12.02
C ILE A 288 -2.06 -22.63 -12.46
N ALA A 289 -1.46 -23.50 -13.29
CA ALA A 289 -0.10 -23.32 -13.78
C ALA A 289 0.04 -22.05 -14.63
N GLN A 290 -0.94 -21.74 -15.49
CA GLN A 290 -0.97 -20.50 -16.28
C GLN A 290 -1.05 -19.25 -15.40
N ILE A 291 -1.90 -19.26 -14.38
CA ILE A 291 -2.02 -18.15 -13.42
C ILE A 291 -0.70 -17.96 -12.67
N LYS A 292 -0.12 -19.05 -12.17
CA LYS A 292 1.17 -19.02 -11.47
C LYS A 292 2.30 -18.48 -12.34
N ALA A 293 2.34 -18.86 -13.61
CA ALA A 293 3.37 -18.39 -14.55
C ALA A 293 3.26 -16.89 -14.89
N LYS A 294 2.06 -16.30 -14.74
CA LYS A 294 1.81 -14.87 -14.93
C LYS A 294 2.06 -14.03 -13.68
N GLN A 295 2.24 -14.66 -12.52
CA GLN A 295 2.48 -13.90 -11.29
C GLN A 295 3.77 -13.08 -11.39
N PRO A 296 3.73 -11.80 -11.01
CA PRO A 296 4.95 -11.00 -10.91
C PRO A 296 5.83 -11.49 -9.76
N GLU A 297 7.08 -11.08 -9.77
CA GLU A 297 7.95 -11.25 -8.61
C GLU A 297 7.37 -10.46 -7.43
N LEU A 298 7.11 -11.12 -6.31
CA LEU A 298 6.56 -10.51 -5.12
C LEU A 298 7.66 -9.81 -4.29
N ARG A 299 7.24 -8.96 -3.37
CA ARG A 299 8.14 -8.17 -2.53
C ARG A 299 9.27 -8.97 -1.87
N PRO A 300 9.05 -10.14 -1.23
CA PRO A 300 10.13 -10.90 -0.60
C PRO A 300 11.23 -11.32 -1.57
N GLN A 301 10.85 -11.74 -2.79
CA GLN A 301 11.79 -12.11 -3.84
C GLN A 301 12.57 -10.88 -4.34
N LYS A 302 11.89 -9.74 -4.59
CA LYS A 302 12.53 -8.48 -4.98
C LYS A 302 13.52 -8.01 -3.92
N LEU A 303 13.14 -8.07 -2.64
CA LEU A 303 14.00 -7.69 -1.53
C LEU A 303 15.31 -8.51 -1.51
N ALA A 304 15.19 -9.83 -1.65
CA ALA A 304 16.34 -10.72 -1.72
C ALA A 304 17.23 -10.44 -2.95
N ARG A 305 16.59 -10.18 -4.10
CA ARG A 305 17.29 -9.86 -5.35
C ARG A 305 18.00 -8.51 -5.29
N TYR A 306 17.39 -7.45 -4.77
CA TYR A 306 18.00 -6.13 -4.64
C TYR A 306 19.29 -6.15 -3.79
N LYS A 307 19.28 -6.91 -2.71
CA LYS A 307 20.47 -7.12 -1.88
C LYS A 307 21.57 -7.86 -2.65
N LYS A 308 21.22 -8.89 -3.41
CA LYS A 308 22.18 -9.76 -4.10
C LYS A 308 22.72 -9.16 -5.39
N GLU A 309 21.86 -8.60 -6.25
CA GLU A 309 22.20 -8.16 -7.60
C GLU A 309 22.65 -6.70 -7.65
N TYR A 310 22.03 -5.84 -6.85
CA TYR A 310 22.30 -4.39 -6.87
C TYR A 310 23.16 -3.90 -5.71
N ASP A 311 23.50 -4.80 -4.77
CA ASP A 311 24.25 -4.45 -3.54
C ASP A 311 23.62 -3.25 -2.80
N ILE A 312 22.29 -3.25 -2.72
CA ILE A 312 21.48 -2.24 -2.01
C ILE A 312 21.40 -2.65 -0.53
N PRO A 313 21.63 -1.74 0.42
CA PRO A 313 21.43 -2.01 1.84
C PRO A 313 20.02 -2.50 2.14
N GLU A 314 19.87 -3.35 3.14
CA GLU A 314 18.57 -3.95 3.48
C GLU A 314 17.50 -2.90 3.80
N TYR A 315 17.89 -1.85 4.50
CA TYR A 315 17.00 -0.72 4.82
C TYR A 315 16.45 -0.07 3.56
N ASP A 316 17.32 0.29 2.61
CA ASP A 316 16.93 0.92 1.35
C ASP A 316 16.07 -0.02 0.50
N ALA A 317 16.45 -1.29 0.42
CA ALA A 317 15.69 -2.30 -0.31
C ALA A 317 14.28 -2.50 0.27
N LYS A 318 14.10 -2.44 1.60
CA LYS A 318 12.79 -2.51 2.25
C LYS A 318 11.90 -1.34 1.82
N ILE A 319 12.41 -0.10 1.78
CA ILE A 319 11.66 1.09 1.38
C ILE A 319 11.35 1.07 -0.12
N LEU A 320 12.36 0.81 -0.97
CA LEU A 320 12.17 0.74 -2.43
C LEU A 320 11.14 -0.31 -2.86
N THR A 321 10.96 -1.37 -2.07
CA THR A 321 10.01 -2.45 -2.35
C THR A 321 8.69 -2.31 -1.59
N GLU A 322 8.48 -1.25 -0.83
CA GLU A 322 7.25 -1.02 -0.09
C GLU A 322 6.06 -0.77 -1.02
N SER A 323 6.27 0.05 -2.07
CA SER A 323 5.34 0.22 -3.18
C SER A 323 5.85 -0.51 -4.42
N LYS A 324 4.95 -1.24 -5.11
CA LYS A 324 5.25 -1.85 -6.40
C LYS A 324 5.68 -0.79 -7.42
N HIS A 325 5.00 0.35 -7.46
CA HIS A 325 5.28 1.43 -8.40
C HIS A 325 6.70 2.01 -8.21
N MET A 326 7.10 2.25 -6.97
CA MET A 326 8.47 2.67 -6.63
C MET A 326 9.50 1.63 -7.07
N ALA A 327 9.23 0.34 -6.82
CA ALA A 327 10.11 -0.74 -7.24
C ALA A 327 10.26 -0.82 -8.76
N ASP A 328 9.16 -0.66 -9.49
CA ASP A 328 9.15 -0.67 -10.95
C ASP A 328 9.94 0.51 -11.54
N ILE A 329 9.82 1.71 -10.96
CA ILE A 329 10.63 2.89 -11.33
C ILE A 329 12.12 2.63 -11.06
N PHE A 330 12.45 2.10 -9.88
CA PHE A 330 13.83 1.77 -9.52
C PHE A 330 14.46 0.79 -10.51
N GLU A 331 13.77 -0.31 -10.82
CA GLU A 331 14.29 -1.32 -11.75
C GLU A 331 14.44 -0.78 -13.17
N ALA A 332 13.45 -0.04 -13.65
CA ALA A 332 13.47 0.52 -15.01
C ALA A 332 14.58 1.57 -15.16
N ALA A 333 14.71 2.51 -14.21
CA ALA A 333 15.77 3.51 -14.25
C ALA A 333 17.16 2.88 -14.10
N THR A 334 17.30 1.90 -13.21
CA THR A 334 18.56 1.15 -13.04
C THR A 334 18.96 0.41 -14.29
N LYS A 335 18.01 -0.21 -14.99
CA LYS A 335 18.27 -0.91 -16.26
C LYS A 335 18.77 0.05 -17.36
N LEU A 336 18.30 1.29 -17.35
CA LEU A 336 18.69 2.29 -18.34
C LEU A 336 20.09 2.87 -18.08
N CYS A 337 20.40 3.27 -16.84
CA CYS A 337 21.67 3.95 -16.53
C CYS A 337 22.75 3.02 -15.96
N GLY A 338 22.42 1.79 -15.54
CA GLY A 338 23.36 0.84 -14.94
C GLY A 338 23.89 1.23 -13.55
N LYS A 339 23.23 2.15 -12.83
CA LYS A 339 23.75 2.78 -11.59
C LYS A 339 22.75 2.62 -10.40
N PRO A 340 22.51 1.37 -9.90
CA PRO A 340 21.46 1.11 -8.92
C PRO A 340 21.58 1.95 -7.64
N LYS A 341 22.79 2.12 -7.09
CA LYS A 341 23.00 2.91 -5.86
C LYS A 341 22.65 4.39 -6.02
N LYS A 342 22.91 4.95 -7.21
CA LYS A 342 22.57 6.36 -7.50
C LYS A 342 21.08 6.54 -7.69
N VAL A 343 20.43 5.65 -8.42
CA VAL A 343 18.97 5.62 -8.58
C VAL A 343 18.32 5.47 -7.21
N SER A 344 18.79 4.51 -6.37
CA SER A 344 18.29 4.33 -5.00
C SER A 344 18.37 5.63 -4.21
N ASN A 345 19.52 6.34 -4.23
CA ASN A 345 19.68 7.59 -3.49
C ASN A 345 18.67 8.66 -3.91
N TRP A 346 18.39 8.81 -5.20
CA TRP A 346 17.38 9.76 -5.68
C TRP A 346 15.97 9.40 -5.20
N LEU A 347 15.61 8.13 -5.24
CA LEU A 347 14.32 7.65 -4.75
C LEU A 347 14.20 7.78 -3.23
N MET A 348 15.23 7.38 -2.49
CA MET A 348 15.22 7.37 -1.02
C MET A 348 15.29 8.76 -0.39
N VAL A 349 15.97 9.71 -1.02
CA VAL A 349 16.20 11.04 -0.43
C VAL A 349 15.25 12.07 -1.04
N GLU A 350 15.41 12.36 -2.32
CA GLU A 350 14.67 13.47 -2.94
C GLU A 350 13.21 13.10 -3.24
N THR A 351 12.96 11.89 -3.77
CA THR A 351 11.57 11.45 -4.04
C THR A 351 10.77 11.36 -2.73
N MET A 352 11.31 10.70 -1.69
CA MET A 352 10.61 10.58 -0.41
C MET A 352 10.37 11.94 0.25
N ARG A 353 11.32 12.89 0.12
CA ARG A 353 11.12 14.28 0.57
C ARG A 353 9.95 14.93 -0.15
N LEU A 354 9.94 14.87 -1.49
CA LEU A 354 8.89 15.52 -2.29
C LEU A 354 7.51 14.88 -2.08
N LEU A 355 7.44 13.55 -1.93
CA LEU A 355 6.18 12.86 -1.57
C LEU A 355 5.64 13.39 -0.25
N LYS A 356 6.48 13.47 0.77
CA LYS A 356 6.10 14.01 2.09
C LYS A 356 5.67 15.47 2.03
N ASP A 357 6.43 16.32 1.32
CA ASP A 357 6.15 17.74 1.20
C ASP A 357 4.82 18.04 0.47
N ASN A 358 4.39 17.13 -0.41
CA ASN A 358 3.14 17.23 -1.18
C ASN A 358 2.00 16.36 -0.66
N ASP A 359 2.17 15.67 0.47
CA ASP A 359 1.19 14.72 1.04
C ASP A 359 0.75 13.66 0.02
N MET A 360 1.72 13.08 -0.68
CA MET A 360 1.53 12.08 -1.74
C MET A 360 2.07 10.72 -1.34
N ASP A 361 1.37 9.68 -1.79
CA ASP A 361 1.85 8.30 -1.72
C ASP A 361 2.76 7.95 -2.90
N ALA A 362 3.61 6.93 -2.74
CA ALA A 362 4.53 6.48 -3.78
C ALA A 362 3.84 6.05 -5.09
N ASP A 363 2.60 5.57 -5.01
CA ASP A 363 1.81 5.17 -6.19
C ASP A 363 1.31 6.36 -7.02
N GLN A 364 1.46 7.58 -6.51
CA GLN A 364 1.08 8.84 -7.18
C GLN A 364 2.24 9.48 -7.96
N ILE A 365 3.43 8.88 -7.92
CA ILE A 365 4.59 9.34 -8.71
C ILE A 365 4.25 9.28 -10.20
N LYS A 366 4.46 10.40 -10.90
CA LYS A 366 4.12 10.54 -12.32
C LYS A 366 5.33 10.60 -13.24
N PHE A 367 6.52 10.88 -12.70
CA PHE A 367 7.71 10.99 -13.54
C PHE A 367 8.15 9.63 -14.11
N SER A 368 8.71 9.68 -15.29
CA SER A 368 9.19 8.49 -15.99
C SER A 368 10.54 8.00 -15.47
N PRO A 369 10.77 6.68 -15.44
CA PRO A 369 12.09 6.11 -15.14
C PRO A 369 13.19 6.58 -16.11
N VAL A 370 12.81 6.96 -17.33
CA VAL A 370 13.72 7.46 -18.36
C VAL A 370 14.34 8.79 -17.93
N ASN A 371 13.52 9.74 -17.48
CA ASN A 371 13.98 11.06 -17.05
C ASN A 371 14.80 10.99 -15.77
N LEU A 372 14.46 10.09 -14.85
CA LEU A 372 15.30 9.81 -13.68
C LEU A 372 16.66 9.25 -14.09
N ALA A 373 16.71 8.30 -15.03
CA ALA A 373 17.97 7.71 -15.51
C ALA A 373 18.86 8.75 -16.20
N LYS A 374 18.28 9.60 -17.06
CA LYS A 374 19.00 10.72 -17.71
C LYS A 374 19.57 11.72 -16.69
N LEU A 375 18.79 12.06 -15.65
CA LEU A 375 19.29 12.92 -14.57
C LEU A 375 20.49 12.30 -13.85
N VAL A 376 20.41 11.00 -13.52
CA VAL A 376 21.51 10.25 -12.89
C VAL A 376 22.75 10.29 -13.78
N ASP A 377 22.60 10.14 -15.09
CA ASP A 377 23.70 10.18 -16.05
C ASP A 377 24.31 11.57 -16.17
N LEU A 378 23.52 12.64 -16.21
CA LEU A 378 24.00 14.03 -16.21
C LEU A 378 24.85 14.37 -14.96
N VAL A 379 24.40 13.90 -13.79
CA VAL A 379 25.15 14.09 -12.54
C VAL A 379 26.43 13.27 -12.53
N ASP A 380 26.37 12.02 -13.01
CA ASP A 380 27.53 11.14 -13.02
C ASP A 380 28.62 11.59 -13.98
N ALA A 381 28.23 12.12 -15.12
CA ALA A 381 29.12 12.72 -16.10
C ALA A 381 29.70 14.08 -15.65
N GLY A 382 29.23 14.64 -14.52
CA GLY A 382 29.60 15.98 -14.07
C GLY A 382 29.05 17.10 -14.94
N THR A 383 28.10 16.82 -15.82
CA THR A 383 27.45 17.82 -16.69
C THR A 383 26.66 18.82 -15.86
N ILE A 384 26.11 18.43 -14.74
CA ILE A 384 25.48 19.28 -13.74
C ILE A 384 25.98 18.91 -12.34
N ASN A 385 26.02 19.87 -11.43
CA ASN A 385 26.38 19.62 -10.05
C ASN A 385 25.14 19.20 -9.22
N SER A 386 25.36 18.74 -7.98
CA SER A 386 24.30 18.23 -7.11
C SER A 386 23.21 19.26 -6.77
N SER A 387 23.54 20.56 -6.74
CA SER A 387 22.55 21.61 -6.43
C SER A 387 21.59 21.80 -7.59
N VAL A 388 22.15 21.93 -8.81
CA VAL A 388 21.38 22.03 -10.05
C VAL A 388 20.55 20.77 -10.26
N ALA A 389 21.13 19.59 -9.97
CA ALA A 389 20.42 18.32 -10.11
C ALA A 389 19.15 18.23 -9.25
N LYS A 390 19.16 18.81 -8.05
CA LYS A 390 17.97 18.87 -7.19
C LYS A 390 16.89 19.76 -7.77
N GLU A 391 17.26 20.93 -8.31
CA GLU A 391 16.34 21.83 -8.99
C GLU A 391 15.71 21.17 -10.21
N VAL A 392 16.50 20.50 -11.04
CA VAL A 392 16.03 19.75 -12.21
C VAL A 392 15.12 18.60 -11.78
N PHE A 393 15.46 17.90 -10.69
CA PHE A 393 14.63 16.81 -10.20
C PHE A 393 13.27 17.28 -9.68
N GLU A 394 13.18 18.44 -9.04
CA GLU A 394 11.90 19.02 -8.64
C GLU A 394 10.99 19.30 -9.86
N LYS A 395 11.57 19.70 -10.97
CA LYS A 395 10.84 19.84 -12.25
C LYS A 395 10.43 18.50 -12.84
N ILE A 396 11.32 17.50 -12.82
CA ILE A 396 10.97 16.14 -13.23
C ILE A 396 9.81 15.60 -12.39
N PHE A 397 9.87 15.77 -11.07
CA PHE A 397 8.83 15.29 -10.16
C PHE A 397 7.47 15.94 -10.44
N ALA A 398 7.43 17.23 -10.72
CA ALA A 398 6.20 17.98 -10.95
C ALA A 398 5.60 17.78 -12.35
N GLU A 399 6.44 17.74 -13.39
CA GLU A 399 6.02 17.89 -14.79
C GLU A 399 6.57 16.81 -15.74
N ASP A 400 7.40 15.88 -15.23
CA ASP A 400 8.12 14.84 -16.01
C ASP A 400 8.89 15.39 -17.23
N ILE A 401 9.58 16.52 -17.05
CA ILE A 401 10.37 17.16 -18.09
C ILE A 401 11.57 16.30 -18.50
N ASP A 402 12.04 16.46 -19.75
CA ASP A 402 13.33 15.90 -20.17
C ASP A 402 14.49 16.70 -19.54
N PRO A 403 15.32 16.08 -18.68
CA PRO A 403 16.37 16.80 -17.97
C PRO A 403 17.51 17.29 -18.88
N GLU A 404 17.79 16.62 -20.02
CA GLU A 404 18.82 17.03 -20.97
C GLU A 404 18.41 18.32 -21.68
N GLU A 405 17.17 18.36 -22.19
CA GLU A 405 16.60 19.52 -22.85
C GLU A 405 16.50 20.71 -21.88
N TYR A 406 15.97 20.46 -20.67
CA TYR A 406 15.83 21.51 -19.64
C TYR A 406 17.18 22.11 -19.23
N VAL A 407 18.22 21.28 -19.04
CA VAL A 407 19.58 21.73 -18.69
C VAL A 407 20.19 22.59 -19.82
N GLU A 408 19.95 22.21 -21.09
CA GLU A 408 20.45 22.94 -22.25
C GLU A 408 19.75 24.27 -22.44
N GLU A 409 18.43 24.30 -22.44
CA GLU A 409 17.62 25.51 -22.62
C GLU A 409 17.86 26.57 -21.54
N ASN A 410 18.07 26.11 -20.28
CA ASN A 410 18.33 27.02 -19.15
C ASN A 410 19.82 27.27 -18.89
N GLY A 411 20.71 26.74 -19.75
CA GLY A 411 22.14 26.90 -19.63
C GLY A 411 22.71 26.47 -18.28
N LEU A 412 22.20 25.34 -17.72
CA LEU A 412 22.53 24.85 -16.38
C LEU A 412 23.76 23.93 -16.36
N LYS A 413 24.42 23.72 -17.48
CA LYS A 413 25.63 22.89 -17.55
C LYS A 413 26.71 23.44 -16.61
N SER A 414 27.40 22.56 -15.93
CA SER A 414 28.52 22.91 -15.04
C SER A 414 29.61 23.63 -15.82
N MET A 415 30.17 24.64 -15.22
CA MET A 415 31.31 25.35 -15.73
C MET A 415 32.57 24.49 -15.52
N ASN A 416 32.95 23.72 -16.55
CA ASN A 416 34.07 22.78 -16.48
C ASN A 416 35.35 23.32 -17.15
N ASP A 417 35.31 24.51 -17.75
CA ASP A 417 36.48 25.16 -18.29
C ASP A 417 37.35 25.73 -17.15
N GLU A 418 38.47 25.06 -16.90
CA GLU A 418 39.42 25.48 -15.83
C GLU A 418 39.95 26.93 -16.06
N GLY A 419 40.03 27.39 -17.31
CA GLY A 419 40.50 28.73 -17.62
C GLY A 419 39.50 29.80 -17.22
N GLU A 420 38.23 29.64 -17.56
CA GLU A 420 37.13 30.54 -17.22
C GLU A 420 36.86 30.51 -15.71
N LEU A 421 36.93 29.33 -15.10
CA LEU A 421 36.76 29.16 -13.66
C LEU A 421 37.91 29.79 -12.87
N LYS A 422 39.18 29.65 -13.32
CA LYS A 422 40.31 30.32 -12.72
C LYS A 422 40.21 31.84 -12.80
N ALA A 423 39.78 32.41 -13.94
CA ALA A 423 39.55 33.85 -14.08
C ALA A 423 38.46 34.35 -13.11
N THR A 424 37.36 33.60 -12.96
CA THR A 424 36.29 33.94 -12.00
C THR A 424 36.77 33.86 -10.55
N ILE A 425 37.54 32.83 -10.21
CA ILE A 425 38.13 32.66 -8.87
C ILE A 425 39.10 33.77 -8.57
N GLN A 426 39.96 34.17 -9.52
CA GLN A 426 40.90 35.30 -9.35
C GLN A 426 40.16 36.61 -9.08
N ALA A 427 39.08 36.88 -9.83
CA ALA A 427 38.26 38.07 -9.59
C ALA A 427 37.59 38.04 -8.18
N VAL A 428 37.18 36.86 -7.69
CA VAL A 428 36.67 36.74 -6.32
C VAL A 428 37.75 36.92 -5.28
N ILE A 429 38.95 36.40 -5.49
CA ILE A 429 40.13 36.62 -4.62
C ILE A 429 40.41 38.12 -4.52
N ASP A 430 40.50 38.81 -5.67
CA ASP A 430 40.81 40.23 -5.76
C ASP A 430 39.75 41.13 -5.09
N ALA A 431 38.49 40.69 -5.11
CA ALA A 431 37.36 41.38 -4.48
C ALA A 431 37.19 41.11 -2.97
N ASN A 432 37.87 40.10 -2.42
CA ASN A 432 37.67 39.64 -1.03
C ASN A 432 39.01 39.59 -0.24
N LEU A 433 39.81 40.63 -0.32
CA LEU A 433 41.14 40.70 0.28
C LEU A 433 41.19 40.35 1.77
N GLN A 434 40.16 40.70 2.54
CA GLN A 434 40.10 40.39 3.96
C GLN A 434 39.98 38.86 4.21
N ALA A 435 39.21 38.14 3.39
CA ALA A 435 39.10 36.68 3.50
C ALA A 435 40.41 35.97 3.10
N VAL A 436 41.13 36.54 2.14
CA VAL A 436 42.46 36.07 1.72
C VAL A 436 43.47 36.26 2.83
N GLU A 437 43.51 37.45 3.45
CA GLU A 437 44.38 37.75 4.58
C GLU A 437 44.10 36.87 5.79
N ASP A 438 42.83 36.63 6.12
CA ASP A 438 42.40 35.71 7.17
C ASP A 438 42.87 34.27 6.90
N TYR A 439 42.81 33.82 5.64
CA TYR A 439 43.32 32.50 5.25
C TYR A 439 44.82 32.38 5.44
N HIS A 440 45.61 33.37 4.97
CA HIS A 440 47.07 33.41 5.16
C HIS A 440 47.47 33.51 6.65
N ASN A 441 46.65 34.17 7.47
CA ASN A 441 46.82 34.24 8.92
C ASN A 441 46.40 32.96 9.67
N GLY A 442 46.18 31.84 8.95
CA GLY A 442 45.90 30.51 9.50
C GLY A 442 44.43 30.21 9.80
N LYS A 443 43.48 31.10 9.48
CA LYS A 443 42.04 30.84 9.61
C LYS A 443 41.52 30.02 8.43
N LYS A 444 41.87 28.75 8.37
CA LYS A 444 41.49 27.85 7.24
C LYS A 444 39.99 27.85 6.85
N LYS A 445 39.10 28.23 7.78
CA LYS A 445 37.66 28.36 7.50
C LYS A 445 37.32 29.53 6.56
N ALA A 446 38.23 30.51 6.37
CA ALA A 446 38.02 31.64 5.47
C ALA A 446 37.90 31.22 4.00
N ILE A 447 38.51 30.08 3.59
CA ILE A 447 38.36 29.51 2.24
C ILE A 447 36.91 29.19 1.92
N GLY A 448 36.09 28.80 2.91
CA GLY A 448 34.68 28.55 2.73
C GLY A 448 33.88 29.78 2.30
N ALA A 449 34.27 30.97 2.75
CA ALA A 449 33.68 32.25 2.30
C ALA A 449 34.00 32.51 0.82
N LEU A 450 35.25 32.28 0.40
CA LEU A 450 35.68 32.44 -1.00
C LEU A 450 35.00 31.41 -1.92
N VAL A 451 34.83 30.14 -1.48
CA VAL A 451 34.04 29.15 -2.19
C VAL A 451 32.60 29.65 -2.36
N GLY A 452 31.96 30.14 -1.28
CA GLY A 452 30.62 30.69 -1.34
C GLY A 452 30.45 31.84 -2.32
N GLN A 453 31.42 32.78 -2.35
CA GLN A 453 31.41 33.90 -3.29
C GLN A 453 31.64 33.45 -4.73
N THR A 454 32.53 32.49 -4.96
CA THR A 454 32.75 31.91 -6.30
C THR A 454 31.47 31.15 -6.78
N MET A 455 30.82 30.40 -5.91
CA MET A 455 29.54 29.77 -6.24
C MET A 455 28.45 30.77 -6.59
N LYS A 456 28.42 31.93 -5.88
CA LYS A 456 27.50 33.02 -6.21
C LYS A 456 27.85 33.68 -7.55
N ALA A 457 29.12 33.94 -7.82
CA ALA A 457 29.60 34.53 -9.08
C ALA A 457 29.34 33.62 -10.29
N THR A 458 29.34 32.32 -10.10
CA THR A 458 29.05 31.33 -11.15
C THR A 458 27.58 30.90 -11.18
N ASN A 459 26.69 31.60 -10.45
CA ASN A 459 25.26 31.24 -10.31
C ASN A 459 25.05 29.77 -9.92
N GLY A 460 25.92 29.23 -9.05
CA GLY A 460 25.84 27.84 -8.61
C GLY A 460 26.31 26.80 -9.64
N LYS A 461 26.79 27.19 -10.82
CA LYS A 461 27.19 26.26 -11.90
C LYS A 461 28.58 25.65 -11.72
N ALA A 462 29.46 26.22 -10.91
CA ALA A 462 30.77 25.63 -10.64
C ALA A 462 30.67 24.42 -9.72
N ASN A 463 31.59 23.46 -9.89
CA ASN A 463 31.71 22.34 -8.95
C ASN A 463 32.45 22.81 -7.68
N PRO A 464 31.82 22.75 -6.47
CA PRO A 464 32.44 23.23 -5.24
C PRO A 464 33.80 22.57 -4.91
N ALA A 465 33.96 21.28 -5.25
CA ALA A 465 35.22 20.57 -5.04
C ALA A 465 36.35 21.06 -5.94
N VAL A 466 36.03 21.37 -7.21
CA VAL A 466 36.97 21.94 -8.18
C VAL A 466 37.31 23.37 -7.77
N VAL A 467 36.31 24.19 -7.38
CA VAL A 467 36.51 25.56 -6.85
C VAL A 467 37.44 25.55 -5.65
N ASN A 468 37.20 24.66 -4.69
CA ASN A 468 38.04 24.55 -3.49
C ASN A 468 39.48 24.17 -3.82
N LYS A 469 39.67 23.22 -4.77
CA LYS A 469 41.01 22.86 -5.25
C LYS A 469 41.73 24.02 -5.92
N LEU A 470 41.05 24.70 -6.85
CA LEU A 470 41.64 25.85 -7.55
C LEU A 470 41.92 27.05 -6.64
N LEU A 471 41.04 27.28 -5.64
CA LEU A 471 41.31 28.32 -4.61
C LEU A 471 42.57 27.97 -3.81
N MET A 472 42.81 26.71 -3.44
CA MET A 472 44.03 26.30 -2.74
C MET A 472 45.29 26.40 -3.61
N GLU A 473 45.16 26.32 -4.94
CA GLU A 473 46.27 26.50 -5.89
C GLU A 473 46.60 27.97 -6.14
N LEU A 474 45.61 28.88 -6.01
CA LEU A 474 45.75 30.30 -6.31
C LEU A 474 46.01 31.18 -5.09
N LEU A 475 45.74 30.69 -3.87
CA LEU A 475 46.05 31.31 -2.58
C LEU A 475 47.39 30.87 -2.02
#